data_a2bbc74554aa06cc3e86bb5630113972
#
_entry.id   a2bbc74554aa06cc3e86bb5630113972
#
_cell.length_a   1.000
_cell.length_b   1.000
_cell.length_c   1.000
_cell.angle_alpha   90.00
_cell.angle_beta   90.00
_cell.angle_gamma   90.00
#
_symmetry.space_group_name_H-M   'P 1'
#
loop_
_entity.id
_entity.type
_entity.pdbx_description
1 polymer ?
#
loop_
_entity_poly.entity_id
_entity_poly.type
_entity_poly.pdbx_seq_one_letter_code
_entity_poly.pdbx_strand_id
1 'polypeptide(L)'
;MSICPSGAISHSHFPEGTVTPTRSEYLPTYDQVLELIHSRRSKRLFRDKPVERDVIEKVLEAARFAPSGHNEQTTEFIVVQGKENVHEIGALTAKGIRRMVMPFRYAIGRMMMRLMMGSRGAEYVAKLAPEMEGLVDLFNSGTDWLVRDAPLLILFCADSAGGSHMSINANLAVQNATLAAEALGLGSMYAGFVMTANDYGGGRIAKHVSLPETHKIYGALIMGYPRLQFKKWPERNPAKVTWI
;
A
#
# COMPACT_ATOMS: atom_id res chain seq x y z
N MET A 1 9.69 -27.93 -9.75
CA MET A 1 9.37 -27.70 -11.16
C MET A 1 10.38 -26.75 -11.80
N SER A 2 10.55 -25.52 -11.37
CA SER A 2 11.46 -24.52 -11.98
C SER A 2 12.95 -24.93 -11.97
N ILE A 3 13.36 -25.87 -11.13
CA ILE A 3 14.74 -26.36 -11.02
C ILE A 3 15.00 -27.61 -11.89
N CYS A 4 13.97 -28.23 -12.45
CA CYS A 4 14.11 -29.45 -13.25
C CYS A 4 14.50 -29.10 -14.69
N PRO A 5 15.72 -29.43 -15.15
CA PRO A 5 16.17 -29.06 -16.49
C PRO A 5 15.46 -29.81 -17.62
N SER A 6 14.90 -30.99 -17.33
CA SER A 6 14.14 -31.81 -18.29
C SER A 6 12.64 -31.54 -18.30
N GLY A 7 12.14 -30.69 -17.37
CA GLY A 7 10.70 -30.44 -17.23
C GLY A 7 9.87 -31.63 -16.75
N ALA A 8 10.51 -32.68 -16.23
CA ALA A 8 9.84 -33.96 -15.87
C ALA A 8 9.01 -33.89 -14.60
N ILE A 9 9.07 -32.80 -13.84
CA ILE A 9 8.32 -32.61 -12.59
C ILE A 9 7.05 -31.84 -12.91
N SER A 10 5.88 -32.47 -12.69
CA SER A 10 4.57 -31.82 -12.73
C SER A 10 3.98 -31.69 -11.33
N HIS A 11 3.08 -30.73 -11.14
CA HIS A 11 2.38 -30.52 -9.88
C HIS A 11 0.95 -30.10 -10.18
N SER A 12 -0.03 -30.65 -9.45
CA SER A 12 -1.45 -30.42 -9.69
C SER A 12 -1.87 -28.94 -9.64
N HIS A 13 -1.21 -28.13 -8.80
CA HIS A 13 -1.46 -26.68 -8.72
C HIS A 13 -0.79 -25.85 -9.82
N PHE A 14 0.09 -26.48 -10.62
CA PHE A 14 0.81 -25.83 -11.72
C PHE A 14 0.63 -26.68 -12.99
N PRO A 15 -0.47 -26.50 -13.73
CA PRO A 15 -0.72 -27.20 -14.97
C PRO A 15 0.43 -27.02 -15.99
N GLU A 16 0.52 -27.91 -16.97
CA GLU A 16 1.50 -27.79 -18.06
C GLU A 16 1.43 -26.40 -18.71
N GLY A 17 2.59 -25.82 -19.02
CA GLY A 17 2.70 -24.50 -19.61
C GLY A 17 2.73 -23.33 -18.63
N THR A 18 2.58 -23.56 -17.32
CA THR A 18 2.65 -22.48 -16.29
C THR A 18 4.08 -22.17 -15.82
N VAL A 19 5.06 -22.98 -16.23
CA VAL A 19 6.47 -22.73 -15.92
C VAL A 19 7.11 -22.04 -17.12
N THR A 20 7.47 -20.77 -16.95
CA THR A 20 8.12 -19.97 -18.00
C THR A 20 9.62 -19.91 -17.76
N PRO A 21 10.47 -20.16 -18.76
CA PRO A 21 11.91 -20.01 -18.64
C PRO A 21 12.31 -18.58 -18.25
N THR A 22 13.28 -18.47 -17.34
CA THR A 22 13.88 -17.17 -17.01
C THR A 22 14.66 -16.65 -18.23
N ARG A 23 14.45 -15.39 -18.56
CA ARG A 23 15.15 -14.68 -19.64
C ARG A 23 16.31 -13.91 -19.03
N SER A 24 17.49 -14.56 -18.97
CA SER A 24 18.69 -13.95 -18.35
C SER A 24 19.09 -12.63 -19.01
N GLU A 25 18.83 -12.46 -20.28
CA GLU A 25 19.10 -11.22 -21.04
C GLU A 25 18.29 -10.00 -20.58
N TYR A 26 17.19 -10.22 -19.84
CA TYR A 26 16.36 -9.15 -19.26
C TYR A 26 16.64 -8.91 -17.79
N LEU A 27 17.52 -9.69 -17.15
CA LEU A 27 17.88 -9.44 -15.76
C LEU A 27 18.68 -8.14 -15.65
N PRO A 28 18.25 -7.19 -14.81
CA PRO A 28 18.96 -5.94 -14.62
C PRO A 28 20.29 -6.19 -13.88
N THR A 29 21.27 -5.31 -14.11
CA THR A 29 22.48 -5.26 -13.29
C THR A 29 22.16 -4.76 -11.88
N TYR A 30 23.07 -4.96 -10.93
CA TYR A 30 22.95 -4.42 -9.58
C TYR A 30 22.72 -2.90 -9.59
N ASP A 31 23.49 -2.16 -10.38
CA ASP A 31 23.39 -0.71 -10.46
C ASP A 31 22.02 -0.25 -11.00
N GLN A 32 21.46 -0.97 -11.96
CA GLN A 32 20.11 -0.68 -12.48
C GLN A 32 19.03 -0.92 -11.43
N VAL A 33 19.15 -2.01 -10.65
CA VAL A 33 18.22 -2.27 -9.54
C VAL A 33 18.34 -1.19 -8.47
N LEU A 34 19.56 -0.81 -8.11
CA LEU A 34 19.82 0.18 -7.09
C LEU A 34 19.30 1.56 -7.52
N GLU A 35 19.49 1.96 -8.78
CA GLU A 35 18.96 3.22 -9.32
C GLU A 35 17.42 3.24 -9.29
N LEU A 36 16.75 2.14 -9.65
CA LEU A 36 15.29 2.02 -9.52
C LEU A 36 14.83 2.21 -8.07
N ILE A 37 15.56 1.64 -7.11
CA ILE A 37 15.25 1.78 -5.68
C ILE A 37 15.45 3.23 -5.23
N HIS A 38 16.51 3.90 -5.68
CA HIS A 38 16.83 5.28 -5.34
C HIS A 38 15.82 6.27 -5.97
N SER A 39 15.42 6.04 -7.22
CA SER A 39 14.50 6.92 -7.95
C SER A 39 13.08 6.89 -7.38
N ARG A 40 12.65 5.73 -6.84
CA ARG A 40 11.32 5.58 -6.24
C ARG A 40 11.16 6.47 -5.01
N ARG A 41 10.23 7.40 -5.08
CA ARG A 41 9.88 8.35 -4.02
C ARG A 41 8.36 8.37 -3.79
N SER A 42 7.95 8.81 -2.61
CA SER A 42 6.54 9.14 -2.38
C SER A 42 6.14 10.36 -3.20
N LYS A 43 5.53 10.14 -4.35
CA LYS A 43 5.03 11.19 -5.25
C LYS A 43 3.60 11.51 -4.88
N ARG A 44 3.31 12.79 -4.64
CA ARG A 44 2.07 13.27 -4.02
C ARG A 44 1.29 14.26 -4.90
N LEU A 45 1.82 14.58 -6.07
CA LEU A 45 1.21 15.48 -7.04
C LEU A 45 1.05 14.72 -8.35
N PHE A 46 -0.18 14.46 -8.71
CA PHE A 46 -0.53 13.70 -9.91
C PHE A 46 -1.09 14.64 -10.98
N ARG A 47 -0.92 14.25 -12.23
CA ARG A 47 -1.59 14.86 -13.38
C ARG A 47 -3.05 14.43 -13.37
N ASP A 48 -3.92 15.27 -13.91
CA ASP A 48 -5.32 14.91 -14.16
C ASP A 48 -5.39 14.03 -15.42
N LYS A 49 -4.93 12.80 -15.25
CA LYS A 49 -4.87 11.80 -16.32
C LYS A 49 -5.17 10.43 -15.68
N PRO A 50 -6.15 9.67 -16.22
CA PRO A 50 -6.41 8.32 -15.76
C PRO A 50 -5.18 7.43 -16.02
N VAL A 51 -5.04 6.39 -15.21
CA VAL A 51 -4.06 5.33 -15.45
C VAL A 51 -4.75 4.26 -16.28
N GLU A 52 -4.14 3.91 -17.43
CA GLU A 52 -4.67 2.94 -18.36
C GLU A 52 -4.69 1.53 -17.74
N ARG A 53 -5.69 0.74 -18.09
CA ARG A 53 -5.91 -0.58 -17.48
C ARG A 53 -4.72 -1.53 -17.67
N ASP A 54 -4.12 -1.54 -18.86
CA ASP A 54 -2.95 -2.37 -19.16
C ASP A 54 -1.72 -2.00 -18.31
N VAL A 55 -1.59 -0.72 -17.93
CA VAL A 55 -0.53 -0.25 -17.01
C VAL A 55 -0.82 -0.73 -15.59
N ILE A 56 -2.09 -0.66 -15.15
CA ILE A 56 -2.51 -1.17 -13.84
C ILE A 56 -2.24 -2.68 -13.76
N GLU A 57 -2.62 -3.45 -14.79
CA GLU A 57 -2.41 -4.89 -14.87
C GLU A 57 -0.92 -5.26 -14.77
N LYS A 58 -0.01 -4.50 -15.38
CA LYS A 58 1.44 -4.68 -15.22
C LYS A 58 1.92 -4.44 -13.79
N VAL A 59 1.35 -3.46 -13.08
CA VAL A 59 1.66 -3.22 -11.66
C VAL A 59 1.16 -4.38 -10.81
N LEU A 60 -0.06 -4.86 -11.05
CA LEU A 60 -0.64 -6.01 -10.34
C LEU A 60 0.15 -7.28 -10.61
N GLU A 61 0.61 -7.48 -11.85
CA GLU A 61 1.46 -8.61 -12.24
C GLU A 61 2.76 -8.62 -11.41
N ALA A 62 3.45 -7.49 -11.29
CA ALA A 62 4.65 -7.39 -10.46
C ALA A 62 4.34 -7.62 -8.97
N ALA A 63 3.20 -7.12 -8.48
CA ALA A 63 2.76 -7.28 -7.10
C ALA A 63 2.50 -8.75 -6.76
N ARG A 64 1.81 -9.50 -7.62
CA ARG A 64 1.47 -10.91 -7.37
C ARG A 64 2.69 -11.83 -7.35
N PHE A 65 3.83 -11.42 -7.94
CA PHE A 65 5.10 -12.15 -7.86
C PHE A 65 5.91 -11.85 -6.59
N ALA A 66 5.33 -11.12 -5.63
CA ALA A 66 5.97 -10.97 -4.34
C ALA A 66 6.10 -12.33 -3.62
N PRO A 67 7.20 -12.58 -2.92
CA PRO A 67 7.33 -13.78 -2.12
C PRO A 67 6.27 -13.81 -1.02
N SER A 68 5.79 -15.01 -0.70
CA SER A 68 4.83 -15.21 0.38
C SER A 68 5.24 -16.41 1.23
N GLY A 69 4.85 -16.44 2.50
CA GLY A 69 5.09 -17.58 3.37
C GLY A 69 4.54 -18.85 2.71
N HIS A 70 5.33 -19.93 2.69
CA HIS A 70 4.97 -21.21 2.06
C HIS A 70 4.48 -21.12 0.60
N ASN A 71 4.77 -19.99 -0.09
CA ASN A 71 4.25 -19.69 -1.42
C ASN A 71 2.71 -19.71 -1.50
N GLU A 72 2.05 -19.25 -0.45
CA GLU A 72 0.58 -19.27 -0.32
C GLU A 72 -0.14 -18.31 -1.28
N GLN A 73 0.56 -17.27 -1.78
CA GLN A 73 0.05 -16.29 -2.75
C GLN A 73 -1.31 -15.66 -2.34
N THR A 74 -1.46 -15.38 -1.05
CA THR A 74 -2.72 -15.00 -0.40
C THR A 74 -3.10 -13.54 -0.57
N THR A 75 -2.25 -12.72 -1.20
CA THR A 75 -2.55 -11.29 -1.37
C THR A 75 -3.56 -11.08 -2.49
N GLU A 76 -4.67 -10.46 -2.16
CA GLU A 76 -5.71 -10.04 -3.07
C GLU A 76 -5.67 -8.53 -3.29
N PHE A 77 -6.15 -8.07 -4.44
CA PHE A 77 -6.08 -6.67 -4.84
C PHE A 77 -7.47 -6.13 -5.11
N ILE A 78 -7.79 -4.97 -4.52
CA ILE A 78 -8.96 -4.17 -4.89
C ILE A 78 -8.47 -2.90 -5.56
N VAL A 79 -8.87 -2.70 -6.81
CA VAL A 79 -8.50 -1.55 -7.62
C VAL A 79 -9.63 -0.54 -7.61
N VAL A 80 -9.37 0.63 -7.04
CA VAL A 80 -10.26 1.78 -7.07
C VAL A 80 -9.74 2.74 -8.13
N GLN A 81 -10.37 2.74 -9.30
CA GLN A 81 -9.96 3.54 -10.45
C GLN A 81 -10.89 4.74 -10.63
N GLY A 82 -10.31 5.86 -11.01
CA GLY A 82 -11.01 7.13 -11.21
C GLY A 82 -10.91 8.05 -10.00
N LYS A 83 -10.66 9.34 -10.27
CA LYS A 83 -10.46 10.37 -9.26
C LYS A 83 -11.65 10.47 -8.29
N GLU A 84 -12.87 10.36 -8.81
CA GLU A 84 -14.10 10.44 -8.03
C GLU A 84 -14.20 9.28 -7.04
N ASN A 85 -13.99 8.05 -7.49
CA ASN A 85 -14.03 6.86 -6.64
C ASN A 85 -12.92 6.90 -5.56
N VAL A 86 -11.72 7.36 -5.91
CA VAL A 86 -10.62 7.54 -4.95
C VAL A 86 -10.96 8.65 -3.95
N HIS A 87 -11.61 9.74 -4.38
CA HIS A 87 -12.07 10.81 -3.51
C HIS A 87 -13.13 10.33 -2.50
N GLU A 88 -14.01 9.40 -2.88
CA GLU A 88 -14.95 8.76 -1.94
C GLU A 88 -14.21 8.00 -0.83
N ILE A 89 -13.14 7.27 -1.18
CA ILE A 89 -12.25 6.65 -0.17
C ILE A 89 -11.60 7.74 0.70
N GLY A 90 -11.18 8.86 0.12
CA GLY A 90 -10.69 10.04 0.85
C GLY A 90 -11.71 10.56 1.87
N ALA A 91 -12.98 10.67 1.48
CA ALA A 91 -14.07 11.11 2.37
C ALA A 91 -14.32 10.10 3.52
N LEU A 92 -14.25 8.81 3.23
CA LEU A 92 -14.32 7.76 4.27
C LEU A 92 -13.11 7.80 5.19
N THR A 93 -11.93 8.09 4.63
CA THR A 93 -10.68 8.26 5.39
C THR A 93 -10.80 9.44 6.34
N ALA A 94 -11.29 10.60 5.88
CA ALA A 94 -11.52 11.78 6.72
C ALA A 94 -12.46 11.47 7.89
N LYS A 95 -13.59 10.79 7.61
CA LYS A 95 -14.54 10.34 8.65
C LYS A 95 -13.91 9.37 9.64
N GLY A 96 -13.08 8.44 9.18
CA GLY A 96 -12.38 7.47 10.01
C GLY A 96 -11.36 8.13 10.94
N ILE A 97 -10.53 9.03 10.40
CA ILE A 97 -9.56 9.82 11.17
C ILE A 97 -10.28 10.64 12.25
N ARG A 98 -11.33 11.37 11.87
CA ARG A 98 -12.12 12.19 12.82
C ARG A 98 -12.67 11.33 13.97
N ARG A 99 -13.18 10.14 13.68
CA ARG A 99 -13.66 9.20 14.69
C ARG A 99 -12.55 8.73 15.62
N MET A 100 -11.37 8.48 15.10
CA MET A 100 -10.20 8.04 15.86
C MET A 100 -9.67 9.14 16.80
N VAL A 101 -9.58 10.38 16.31
CA VAL A 101 -8.96 11.47 17.08
C VAL A 101 -9.94 12.17 18.04
N MET A 102 -11.25 12.14 17.76
CA MET A 102 -12.27 12.80 18.58
C MET A 102 -12.22 12.43 20.08
N PRO A 103 -11.99 11.16 20.49
CA PRO A 103 -11.89 10.82 21.90
C PRO A 103 -10.77 11.57 22.64
N PHE A 104 -9.70 11.95 21.94
CA PHE A 104 -8.56 12.64 22.57
C PHE A 104 -8.88 14.08 23.01
N ARG A 105 -9.98 14.66 22.56
CA ARG A 105 -10.47 15.97 23.00
C ARG A 105 -10.95 15.95 24.46
N TYR A 106 -11.35 14.78 25.00
CA TYR A 106 -11.95 14.63 26.31
C TYR A 106 -11.04 13.80 27.24
N ALA A 107 -11.00 14.14 28.55
CA ALA A 107 -10.19 13.41 29.52
C ALA A 107 -10.57 11.93 29.63
N ILE A 108 -11.88 11.66 29.66
CA ILE A 108 -12.43 10.28 29.68
C ILE A 108 -12.05 9.51 28.42
N GLY A 109 -12.15 10.14 27.25
CA GLY A 109 -11.76 9.53 25.96
C GLY A 109 -10.28 9.19 25.92
N ARG A 110 -9.40 10.09 26.40
CA ARG A 110 -7.95 9.79 26.52
C ARG A 110 -7.68 8.59 27.44
N MET A 111 -8.41 8.48 28.54
CA MET A 111 -8.28 7.34 29.44
C MET A 111 -8.72 6.03 28.76
N MET A 112 -9.86 6.02 28.07
CA MET A 112 -10.31 4.85 27.29
C MET A 112 -9.29 4.44 26.21
N MET A 113 -8.75 5.39 25.46
CA MET A 113 -7.76 5.11 24.43
C MET A 113 -6.45 4.56 25.01
N ARG A 114 -6.04 4.98 26.21
CA ARG A 114 -4.92 4.36 26.94
C ARG A 114 -5.17 2.90 27.30
N LEU A 115 -6.39 2.56 27.65
CA LEU A 115 -6.78 1.17 27.95
C LEU A 115 -6.80 0.31 26.68
N MET A 116 -7.26 0.86 25.53
CA MET A 116 -7.39 0.13 24.28
C MET A 116 -6.06 -0.09 23.57
N MET A 117 -5.19 0.93 23.47
CA MET A 117 -3.96 0.88 22.67
C MET A 117 -2.67 1.01 23.50
N GLY A 118 -2.80 1.01 24.82
CA GLY A 118 -1.67 1.23 25.74
C GLY A 118 -1.24 2.69 25.82
N SER A 119 -0.50 3.05 26.88
CA SER A 119 -0.09 4.43 27.14
C SER A 119 0.75 5.02 26.02
N ARG A 120 1.73 4.28 25.51
CA ARG A 120 2.61 4.74 24.41
C ARG A 120 1.86 5.00 23.12
N GLY A 121 0.94 4.11 22.74
CA GLY A 121 0.10 4.27 21.56
C GLY A 121 -0.82 5.47 21.67
N ALA A 122 -1.49 5.63 22.81
CA ALA A 122 -2.38 6.76 23.07
C ALA A 122 -1.62 8.11 23.07
N GLU A 123 -0.44 8.19 23.66
CA GLU A 123 0.41 9.39 23.64
C GLU A 123 0.86 9.74 22.22
N TYR A 124 1.25 8.74 21.44
CA TYR A 124 1.63 8.96 20.03
C TYR A 124 0.47 9.52 19.22
N VAL A 125 -0.73 8.91 19.32
CA VAL A 125 -1.92 9.40 18.60
C VAL A 125 -2.34 10.79 19.14
N ALA A 126 -2.31 11.02 20.44
CA ALA A 126 -2.64 12.32 21.03
C ALA A 126 -1.73 13.45 20.50
N LYS A 127 -0.44 13.15 20.28
CA LYS A 127 0.52 14.10 19.71
C LYS A 127 0.19 14.42 18.24
N LEU A 128 -0.28 13.45 17.48
CA LEU A 128 -0.61 13.60 16.06
C LEU A 128 -2.04 14.10 15.84
N ALA A 129 -2.92 14.02 16.83
CA ALA A 129 -4.33 14.34 16.67
C ALA A 129 -4.60 15.75 16.09
N PRO A 130 -3.90 16.83 16.51
CA PRO A 130 -4.13 18.15 15.92
C PRO A 130 -3.77 18.22 14.43
N GLU A 131 -2.66 17.56 14.02
CA GLU A 131 -2.27 17.48 12.62
C GLU A 131 -3.29 16.69 11.80
N MET A 132 -3.74 15.56 12.32
CA MET A 132 -4.77 14.74 11.67
C MET A 132 -6.10 15.47 11.54
N GLU A 133 -6.52 16.24 12.55
CA GLU A 133 -7.72 17.09 12.45
C GLU A 133 -7.55 18.16 11.38
N GLY A 134 -6.39 18.82 11.32
CA GLY A 134 -6.08 19.78 10.26
C GLY A 134 -6.14 19.19 8.85
N LEU A 135 -5.71 17.94 8.66
CA LEU A 135 -5.83 17.24 7.38
C LEU A 135 -7.29 16.97 7.00
N VAL A 136 -8.14 16.62 7.99
CA VAL A 136 -9.58 16.44 7.76
C VAL A 136 -10.26 17.76 7.40
N ASP A 137 -9.89 18.85 8.05
CA ASP A 137 -10.45 20.17 7.77
C ASP A 137 -10.02 20.67 6.39
N LEU A 138 -8.76 20.44 5.98
CA LEU A 138 -8.28 20.71 4.63
C LEU A 138 -9.06 19.90 3.59
N PHE A 139 -9.29 18.62 3.82
CA PHE A 139 -10.08 17.79 2.92
C PHE A 139 -11.50 18.33 2.75
N ASN A 140 -12.15 18.70 3.85
CA ASN A 140 -13.51 19.26 3.84
C ASN A 140 -13.57 20.64 3.16
N SER A 141 -12.48 21.39 3.11
CA SER A 141 -12.37 22.66 2.39
C SER A 141 -11.99 22.51 0.91
N GLY A 142 -11.89 21.26 0.41
CA GLY A 142 -11.58 20.96 -0.99
C GLY A 142 -10.09 20.75 -1.30
N THR A 143 -9.23 20.65 -0.26
CA THR A 143 -7.80 20.38 -0.45
C THR A 143 -7.48 18.95 0.01
N ASP A 144 -7.35 18.01 -0.93
CA ASP A 144 -7.13 16.61 -0.62
C ASP A 144 -5.66 16.29 -0.31
N TRP A 145 -5.35 16.20 0.98
CA TRP A 145 -4.06 15.73 1.47
C TRP A 145 -4.09 14.26 1.94
N LEU A 146 -5.24 13.62 1.93
CA LEU A 146 -5.43 12.23 2.38
C LEU A 146 -5.10 11.22 1.27
N VAL A 147 -5.73 11.38 0.11
CA VAL A 147 -5.50 10.53 -1.08
C VAL A 147 -4.97 11.33 -2.28
N ARG A 148 -4.67 12.64 -2.10
CA ARG A 148 -3.90 13.48 -3.03
C ARG A 148 -4.51 13.64 -4.41
N ASP A 149 -5.83 13.63 -4.54
CA ASP A 149 -6.53 13.65 -5.82
C ASP A 149 -6.00 12.60 -6.81
N ALA A 150 -5.53 11.47 -6.30
CA ALA A 150 -4.95 10.42 -7.11
C ALA A 150 -6.02 9.77 -8.00
N PRO A 151 -5.69 9.44 -9.26
CA PRO A 151 -6.62 8.77 -10.17
C PRO A 151 -6.74 7.26 -9.92
N LEU A 152 -5.90 6.70 -9.05
CA LEU A 152 -5.84 5.26 -8.77
C LEU A 152 -5.46 5.01 -7.30
N LEU A 153 -6.19 4.09 -6.67
CA LEU A 153 -5.82 3.49 -5.38
C LEU A 153 -5.89 1.97 -5.53
N ILE A 154 -4.88 1.27 -5.03
CA ILE A 154 -4.90 -0.19 -4.90
C ILE A 154 -4.85 -0.55 -3.42
N LEU A 155 -5.79 -1.36 -2.98
CA LEU A 155 -5.81 -1.96 -1.65
C LEU A 155 -5.26 -3.40 -1.75
N PHE A 156 -4.41 -3.75 -0.83
CA PHE A 156 -3.78 -5.07 -0.70
C PHE A 156 -4.42 -5.77 0.49
N CYS A 157 -5.14 -6.81 0.21
CA CYS A 157 -6.01 -7.50 1.17
C CYS A 157 -5.61 -8.96 1.31
N ALA A 158 -6.01 -9.58 2.40
CA ALA A 158 -5.92 -11.03 2.59
C ALA A 158 -6.88 -11.48 3.69
N ASP A 159 -7.20 -12.78 3.72
CA ASP A 159 -7.92 -13.38 4.83
C ASP A 159 -7.11 -13.25 6.13
N SER A 160 -7.75 -12.74 7.17
CA SER A 160 -7.11 -12.48 8.46
C SER A 160 -6.78 -13.77 9.24
N ALA A 161 -7.34 -14.91 8.86
CA ALA A 161 -7.07 -16.20 9.48
C ALA A 161 -5.60 -16.63 9.34
N GLY A 162 -4.87 -16.15 8.31
CA GLY A 162 -3.44 -16.42 8.12
C GLY A 162 -2.52 -15.67 9.11
N GLY A 163 -3.06 -14.87 10.03
CA GLY A 163 -2.29 -14.22 11.09
C GLY A 163 -1.31 -13.14 10.58
N SER A 164 -0.15 -13.02 11.23
CA SER A 164 0.84 -11.97 10.95
C SER A 164 1.48 -12.09 9.56
N HIS A 165 1.53 -13.29 8.97
CA HIS A 165 2.11 -13.52 7.65
C HIS A 165 1.37 -12.75 6.55
N MET A 166 0.06 -12.54 6.69
CA MET A 166 -0.75 -11.81 5.72
C MET A 166 -0.29 -10.36 5.55
N SER A 167 0.03 -9.70 6.66
CA SER A 167 0.57 -8.34 6.61
C SER A 167 1.95 -8.30 5.94
N ILE A 168 2.81 -9.28 6.20
CA ILE A 168 4.14 -9.36 5.58
C ILE A 168 4.00 -9.57 4.07
N ASN A 169 3.22 -10.58 3.66
CA ASN A 169 2.98 -10.91 2.25
C ASN A 169 2.42 -9.70 1.48
N ALA A 170 1.39 -9.04 2.03
CA ALA A 170 0.79 -7.88 1.41
C ALA A 170 1.78 -6.70 1.27
N ASN A 171 2.63 -6.45 2.27
CA ASN A 171 3.60 -5.36 2.20
C ASN A 171 4.77 -5.66 1.26
N LEU A 172 5.15 -6.92 1.07
CA LEU A 172 6.08 -7.32 0.01
C LEU A 172 5.48 -7.07 -1.37
N ALA A 173 4.19 -7.38 -1.57
CA ALA A 173 3.47 -7.07 -2.79
C ALA A 173 3.35 -5.55 -3.04
N VAL A 174 3.09 -4.75 -1.99
CA VAL A 174 3.14 -3.28 -2.08
C VAL A 174 4.51 -2.80 -2.57
N GLN A 175 5.60 -3.35 -2.04
CA GLN A 175 6.94 -2.95 -2.46
C GLN A 175 7.20 -3.27 -3.94
N ASN A 176 6.84 -4.47 -4.41
CA ASN A 176 6.94 -4.81 -5.82
C ASN A 176 6.10 -3.86 -6.69
N ALA A 177 4.86 -3.58 -6.28
CA ALA A 177 3.99 -2.63 -6.97
C ALA A 177 4.61 -1.23 -7.07
N THR A 178 5.28 -0.73 -6.02
CA THR A 178 5.92 0.58 -6.04
C THR A 178 7.09 0.65 -7.01
N LEU A 179 7.89 -0.40 -7.11
CA LEU A 179 9.02 -0.48 -8.04
C LEU A 179 8.53 -0.59 -9.49
N ALA A 180 7.52 -1.42 -9.73
CA ALA A 180 6.90 -1.54 -11.05
C ALA A 180 6.25 -0.21 -11.49
N ALA A 181 5.54 0.47 -10.59
CA ALA A 181 4.97 1.78 -10.86
C ALA A 181 6.05 2.79 -11.29
N GLU A 182 7.19 2.84 -10.58
CA GLU A 182 8.30 3.72 -10.93
C GLU A 182 8.88 3.39 -12.32
N ALA A 183 9.09 2.10 -12.61
CA ALA A 183 9.58 1.63 -13.90
C ALA A 183 8.61 1.93 -15.06
N LEU A 184 7.30 1.99 -14.78
CA LEU A 184 6.25 2.35 -15.74
C LEU A 184 6.01 3.87 -15.85
N GLY A 185 6.81 4.69 -15.17
CA GLY A 185 6.67 6.15 -15.17
C GLY A 185 5.51 6.67 -14.31
N LEU A 186 4.92 5.84 -13.45
CA LEU A 186 3.93 6.25 -12.47
C LEU A 186 4.61 6.80 -11.20
N GLY A 187 3.92 7.70 -10.55
CA GLY A 187 4.20 8.06 -9.16
C GLY A 187 3.34 7.22 -8.22
N SER A 188 3.89 6.87 -7.07
CA SER A 188 3.15 6.16 -6.04
C SER A 188 3.42 6.73 -4.65
N MET A 189 2.45 6.54 -3.73
CA MET A 189 2.60 6.84 -2.32
C MET A 189 1.80 5.84 -1.49
N TYR A 190 2.43 5.32 -0.43
CA TYR A 190 1.75 4.49 0.56
C TYR A 190 0.70 5.34 1.31
N ALA A 191 -0.56 4.94 1.23
CA ALA A 191 -1.69 5.68 1.79
C ALA A 191 -2.01 5.22 3.22
N GLY A 192 -1.09 5.46 4.14
CA GLY A 192 -1.21 5.02 5.55
C GLY A 192 -2.46 5.54 6.25
N PHE A 193 -2.94 6.74 5.91
CA PHE A 193 -4.18 7.27 6.47
C PHE A 193 -5.41 6.46 6.09
N VAL A 194 -5.46 5.89 4.89
CA VAL A 194 -6.55 4.99 4.44
C VAL A 194 -6.63 3.77 5.35
N MET A 195 -5.49 3.14 5.64
CA MET A 195 -5.42 1.99 6.53
C MET A 195 -5.80 2.34 7.96
N THR A 196 -5.18 3.38 8.52
CA THR A 196 -5.48 3.86 9.87
C THR A 196 -6.96 4.20 10.02
N ALA A 197 -7.53 4.89 9.04
CA ALA A 197 -8.95 5.24 9.05
C ALA A 197 -9.87 4.02 8.95
N ASN A 198 -9.47 2.98 8.21
CA ASN A 198 -10.23 1.75 8.14
C ASN A 198 -10.20 1.00 9.49
N ASP A 199 -9.02 0.84 10.09
CA ASP A 199 -8.82 0.07 11.32
C ASP A 199 -9.51 0.73 12.53
N TYR A 200 -9.36 2.04 12.69
CA TYR A 200 -9.92 2.78 13.82
C TYR A 200 -11.26 3.46 13.51
N GLY A 201 -11.64 3.58 12.25
CA GLY A 201 -12.89 4.18 11.78
C GLY A 201 -14.08 3.23 11.70
N GLY A 202 -13.90 1.95 12.09
CA GLY A 202 -14.96 0.94 12.11
C GLY A 202 -15.14 0.22 10.76
N GLY A 203 -14.07 0.02 10.00
CA GLY A 203 -14.06 -0.80 8.79
C GLY A 203 -14.89 -0.25 7.63
N ARG A 204 -15.13 1.06 7.60
CA ARG A 204 -16.04 1.67 6.60
C ARG A 204 -15.50 1.58 5.18
N ILE A 205 -14.18 1.65 5.01
CA ILE A 205 -13.54 1.52 3.70
C ILE A 205 -13.68 0.09 3.21
N ALA A 206 -13.38 -0.90 4.07
CA ALA A 206 -13.56 -2.31 3.75
C ALA A 206 -15.01 -2.62 3.32
N LYS A 207 -16.00 -2.09 4.06
CA LYS A 207 -17.42 -2.23 3.71
C LYS A 207 -17.78 -1.57 2.39
N HIS A 208 -17.25 -0.38 2.12
CA HIS A 208 -17.53 0.35 0.88
C HIS A 208 -17.02 -0.39 -0.36
N VAL A 209 -15.86 -1.03 -0.25
CA VAL A 209 -15.29 -1.83 -1.35
C VAL A 209 -15.76 -3.29 -1.33
N SER A 210 -16.77 -3.62 -0.52
CA SER A 210 -17.34 -4.98 -0.39
C SER A 210 -16.31 -6.05 -0.03
N LEU A 211 -15.30 -5.68 0.78
CA LEU A 211 -14.32 -6.63 1.28
C LEU A 211 -15.01 -7.62 2.24
N PRO A 212 -14.80 -8.94 2.09
CA PRO A 212 -15.35 -9.95 2.99
C PRO A 212 -14.97 -9.67 4.46
N GLU A 213 -15.84 -10.01 5.41
CA GLU A 213 -15.59 -9.77 6.85
C GLU A 213 -14.38 -10.54 7.39
N THR A 214 -14.03 -11.67 6.76
CA THR A 214 -12.83 -12.45 7.08
C THR A 214 -11.55 -11.77 6.64
N HIS A 215 -11.62 -10.79 5.72
CA HIS A 215 -10.46 -10.15 5.12
C HIS A 215 -10.13 -8.82 5.81
N LYS A 216 -8.85 -8.45 5.72
CA LYS A 216 -8.34 -7.14 6.15
C LYS A 216 -7.54 -6.47 5.05
N ILE A 217 -7.49 -5.14 5.10
CA ILE A 217 -6.62 -4.33 4.28
C ILE A 217 -5.28 -4.23 5.00
N TYR A 218 -4.22 -4.73 4.37
CA TYR A 218 -2.86 -4.72 4.90
C TYR A 218 -1.93 -3.73 4.20
N GLY A 219 -2.36 -3.19 3.06
CA GLY A 219 -1.64 -2.18 2.31
C GLY A 219 -2.59 -1.32 1.49
N ALA A 220 -2.22 -0.06 1.29
CA ALA A 220 -2.94 0.87 0.43
C ALA A 220 -1.93 1.74 -0.33
N LEU A 221 -2.06 1.82 -1.65
CA LEU A 221 -1.12 2.51 -2.51
C LEU A 221 -1.88 3.40 -3.50
N ILE A 222 -1.74 4.73 -3.38
CA ILE A 222 -2.23 5.65 -4.39
C ILE A 222 -1.20 5.82 -5.50
N MET A 223 -1.68 5.97 -6.74
CA MET A 223 -0.84 6.08 -7.93
C MET A 223 -1.45 7.01 -8.97
N GLY A 224 -0.57 7.52 -9.84
CA GLY A 224 -0.95 8.31 -11.00
C GLY A 224 0.30 8.83 -11.74
N TYR A 225 0.12 9.46 -12.86
CA TYR A 225 1.22 10.10 -13.58
C TYR A 225 1.71 11.33 -12.79
N PRO A 226 2.99 11.40 -12.38
CA PRO A 226 3.48 12.47 -11.54
C PRO A 226 3.55 13.80 -12.29
N ARG A 227 3.23 14.90 -11.60
CA ARG A 227 3.44 16.26 -12.12
C ARG A 227 4.90 16.68 -12.07
N LEU A 228 5.64 16.16 -11.07
CA LEU A 228 7.04 16.48 -10.82
C LEU A 228 7.89 15.22 -10.91
N GLN A 229 9.04 15.34 -11.56
CA GLN A 229 10.07 14.31 -11.58
C GLN A 229 11.22 14.74 -10.66
N PHE A 230 11.64 13.84 -9.79
CA PHE A 230 12.80 14.06 -8.94
C PHE A 230 14.05 13.67 -9.74
N LYS A 231 14.95 14.65 -9.95
CA LYS A 231 16.24 14.46 -10.67
C LYS A 231 17.38 14.05 -9.75
N LYS A 232 17.14 14.04 -8.43
CA LYS A 232 18.15 13.73 -7.41
C LYS A 232 17.48 12.93 -6.29
N TRP A 233 18.22 12.06 -5.67
CA TRP A 233 17.80 11.36 -4.47
C TRP A 233 18.68 11.76 -3.27
N PRO A 234 18.10 11.92 -2.08
CA PRO A 234 18.86 12.22 -0.87
C PRO A 234 19.53 10.95 -0.34
N GLU A 235 20.68 11.11 0.22
CA GLU A 235 21.37 10.05 0.95
C GLU A 235 20.55 9.54 2.13
N ARG A 236 20.78 8.30 2.50
CA ARG A 236 20.18 7.67 3.69
C ARG A 236 21.20 7.60 4.81
N ASN A 237 20.71 7.55 6.05
CA ASN A 237 21.57 7.26 7.19
C ASN A 237 22.27 5.90 6.97
N PRO A 238 23.54 5.77 7.41
CA PRO A 238 24.24 4.51 7.34
C PRO A 238 23.47 3.36 8.00
N ALA A 239 23.56 2.18 7.42
CA ALA A 239 22.96 0.99 8.01
C ALA A 239 23.62 0.70 9.37
N LYS A 240 22.80 0.41 10.38
CA LYS A 240 23.27 -0.11 11.67
C LYS A 240 23.38 -1.62 11.52
N VAL A 241 24.59 -2.14 11.43
CA VAL A 241 24.88 -3.57 11.21
C VAL A 241 25.62 -4.12 12.41
N THR A 242 25.22 -5.28 12.88
CA THR A 242 25.97 -6.08 13.85
C THR A 242 26.47 -7.32 13.12
N TRP A 243 27.76 -7.52 13.11
CA TRP A 243 28.41 -8.72 12.59
C TRP A 243 28.68 -9.68 13.77
N ILE A 244 28.26 -10.95 13.65
CA ILE A 244 28.40 -12.00 14.68
C ILE A 244 29.31 -13.08 14.14
#